data_6cacf11e2718b9aef9178cc695006842
#
_entry.id   6cacf11e2718b9aef9178cc695006842
#
_cell.length_a   1.000
_cell.length_b   1.000
_cell.length_c   1.000
_cell.angle_alpha   90.00
_cell.angle_beta   90.00
_cell.angle_gamma   90.00
#
_symmetry.space_group_name_H-M   'P 1'
#
loop_
_entity.id
_entity.type
_entity.pdbx_description
1 polymer ?
#
loop_
_entity_poly.entity_id
_entity_poly.type
_entity_poly.pdbx_seq_one_letter_code
_entity_poly.pdbx_strand_id
1 'polypeptide(L)'
;PKHAADPNTAMARAEEALVGVGMLTVNGTFTCPVEFQGGKQRGGAVGSTMGFSYAAQAVEVSVDLDLGKITIDKVWCAIDCGFAINPMSVEGQVQGAVWMGMGQALSEETQYHEGLALRPNMLDYRIPTIVESPPIDVHLVESLDPLGPFGALLAVGSTFVGPAARF
;
A
#
# COMPACT_ATOMS: atom_id res chain seq x y z
N PRO A 1 -21.96 -18.31 8.01
CA PRO A 1 -20.61 -18.10 7.53
C PRO A 1 -19.88 -19.44 7.61
N LYS A 2 -19.64 -20.05 6.46
CA LYS A 2 -18.86 -21.28 6.39
C LYS A 2 -17.41 -20.86 6.63
N HIS A 3 -16.84 -21.33 7.70
CA HIS A 3 -15.41 -21.15 7.98
C HIS A 3 -14.61 -21.48 6.71
N ALA A 4 -13.83 -20.53 6.24
CA ALA A 4 -12.83 -20.82 5.22
C ALA A 4 -11.97 -21.95 5.76
N ALA A 5 -11.79 -23.00 4.97
CA ALA A 5 -10.94 -24.10 5.37
C ALA A 5 -9.53 -23.54 5.59
N ASP A 6 -8.87 -23.98 6.65
CA ASP A 6 -7.47 -23.63 6.92
C ASP A 6 -6.65 -23.80 5.63
N PRO A 7 -5.91 -22.74 5.18
CA PRO A 7 -5.12 -22.78 3.96
C PRO A 7 -4.16 -23.98 3.90
N ASN A 8 -3.57 -24.34 5.04
CA ASN A 8 -2.67 -25.49 5.13
C ASN A 8 -3.38 -26.81 4.87
N THR A 9 -4.63 -26.94 5.34
CA THR A 9 -5.45 -28.12 5.07
C THR A 9 -5.88 -28.18 3.59
N ALA A 10 -6.16 -27.04 2.98
CA ALA A 10 -6.50 -26.96 1.55
C ALA A 10 -5.29 -27.29 0.67
N MET A 11 -4.10 -26.80 1.01
CA MET A 11 -2.84 -27.13 0.33
C MET A 11 -2.51 -28.63 0.44
N ALA A 12 -2.58 -29.20 1.65
CA ALA A 12 -2.31 -30.63 1.86
C ALA A 12 -3.26 -31.52 1.05
N ARG A 13 -4.55 -31.17 0.96
CA ARG A 13 -5.51 -31.89 0.12
C ARG A 13 -5.24 -31.73 -1.38
N ALA A 14 -4.75 -30.56 -1.79
CA ALA A 14 -4.36 -30.33 -3.17
C ALA A 14 -3.12 -31.15 -3.54
N GLU A 15 -2.13 -31.23 -2.65
CA GLU A 15 -0.93 -32.05 -2.81
C GLU A 15 -1.30 -33.56 -2.89
N GLU A 16 -2.18 -34.02 -2.02
CA GLU A 16 -2.65 -35.41 -2.03
C GLU A 16 -3.42 -35.74 -3.32
N ALA A 17 -4.23 -34.80 -3.84
CA ALA A 17 -4.95 -34.95 -5.09
C ALA A 17 -4.03 -34.92 -6.32
N LEU A 18 -2.84 -34.27 -6.22
CA LEU A 18 -1.84 -34.17 -7.28
C LEU A 18 -1.00 -35.43 -7.46
N VAL A 19 -1.03 -36.37 -6.50
CA VAL A 19 -0.29 -37.65 -6.61
C VAL A 19 -0.89 -38.47 -7.73
N GLY A 20 -0.24 -38.44 -8.91
CA GLY A 20 -0.64 -39.18 -10.11
C GLY A 20 -1.40 -38.38 -11.17
N VAL A 21 -1.62 -37.09 -10.98
CA VAL A 21 -2.23 -36.15 -11.97
C VAL A 21 -1.21 -35.10 -12.36
N GLY A 22 -0.91 -34.97 -13.65
CA GLY A 22 0.19 -34.13 -14.14
C GLY A 22 0.02 -32.61 -13.91
N MET A 23 -1.20 -32.11 -13.74
CA MET A 23 -1.49 -30.70 -13.45
C MET A 23 -2.88 -30.58 -12.82
N LEU A 24 -2.97 -29.87 -11.69
CA LEU A 24 -4.24 -29.47 -11.07
C LEU A 24 -4.46 -27.98 -11.28
N THR A 25 -5.58 -27.61 -11.89
CA THR A 25 -6.02 -26.23 -11.97
C THR A 25 -7.20 -26.00 -11.03
N VAL A 26 -7.04 -25.12 -10.07
CA VAL A 26 -8.09 -24.76 -9.13
C VAL A 26 -8.45 -23.29 -9.34
N ASN A 27 -9.74 -23.02 -9.53
CA ASN A 27 -10.27 -21.65 -9.63
C ASN A 27 -10.98 -21.30 -8.33
N GLY A 28 -10.54 -20.20 -7.70
CA GLY A 28 -11.21 -19.60 -6.57
C GLY A 28 -11.83 -18.26 -6.96
N THR A 29 -13.05 -18.00 -6.49
CA THR A 29 -13.74 -16.71 -6.71
C THR A 29 -14.15 -16.16 -5.37
N PHE A 30 -13.83 -14.88 -5.16
CA PHE A 30 -14.34 -14.09 -4.04
C PHE A 30 -15.22 -12.98 -4.61
N THR A 31 -16.44 -12.86 -4.10
CA THR A 31 -17.34 -11.77 -4.49
C THR A 31 -17.67 -10.96 -3.25
N CYS A 32 -17.41 -9.66 -3.32
CA CYS A 32 -17.78 -8.72 -2.27
C CYS A 32 -19.29 -8.77 -2.04
N PRO A 33 -19.77 -8.85 -0.77
CA PRO A 33 -21.18 -8.78 -0.47
C PRO A 33 -21.84 -7.53 -1.05
N VAL A 34 -23.12 -7.65 -1.47
CA VAL A 34 -23.81 -6.58 -2.21
C VAL A 34 -23.90 -5.28 -1.43
N GLU A 35 -24.01 -5.34 -0.11
CA GLU A 35 -24.04 -4.20 0.79
C GLU A 35 -22.76 -3.38 0.78
N PHE A 36 -21.63 -3.97 0.35
CA PHE A 36 -20.33 -3.32 0.24
C PHE A 36 -19.91 -3.01 -1.20
N GLN A 37 -20.77 -3.30 -2.19
CA GLN A 37 -20.46 -3.09 -3.62
C GLN A 37 -20.70 -1.64 -4.09
N GLY A 38 -20.33 -0.68 -3.32
CA GLY A 38 -20.31 0.69 -3.75
C GLY A 38 -21.64 1.40 -3.81
N GLY A 39 -21.67 2.55 -3.19
CA GLY A 39 -22.77 3.49 -3.31
C GLY A 39 -22.81 4.13 -4.70
N LYS A 40 -23.95 4.66 -5.05
CA LYS A 40 -24.16 5.51 -6.19
C LYS A 40 -23.37 6.81 -5.98
N GLN A 41 -22.08 6.78 -6.38
CA GLN A 41 -21.42 7.93 -6.93
C GLN A 41 -21.16 9.25 -6.18
N ARG A 42 -20.08 9.91 -6.54
CA ARG A 42 -19.73 11.31 -6.32
C ARG A 42 -19.72 11.74 -4.85
N GLY A 43 -18.72 11.26 -4.13
CA GLY A 43 -18.56 11.62 -2.72
C GLY A 43 -19.59 10.95 -1.80
N GLY A 44 -20.33 10.00 -2.34
CA GLY A 44 -21.01 9.01 -1.51
C GLY A 44 -19.96 8.33 -0.68
N ALA A 45 -20.10 8.45 0.63
CA ALA A 45 -19.19 7.87 1.57
C ALA A 45 -19.01 6.40 1.26
N VAL A 46 -17.80 5.93 1.39
CA VAL A 46 -17.47 4.55 1.48
C VAL A 46 -18.02 3.73 0.31
N GLY A 47 -17.26 3.73 -0.75
CA GLY A 47 -17.54 2.86 -1.88
C GLY A 47 -17.44 1.38 -1.51
N SER A 48 -17.00 0.59 -2.41
CA SER A 48 -16.88 -0.86 -2.39
C SER A 48 -15.78 -1.40 -1.48
N THR A 49 -15.58 -0.83 -0.29
CA THR A 49 -14.60 -1.36 0.66
C THR A 49 -15.29 -2.10 1.80
N MET A 50 -14.80 -3.28 2.10
CA MET A 50 -15.28 -4.10 3.23
C MET A 50 -14.52 -3.83 4.51
N GLY A 51 -13.38 -3.16 4.43
CA GLY A 51 -12.53 -2.86 5.57
C GLY A 51 -11.69 -1.61 5.34
N PHE A 52 -11.06 -1.14 6.39
CA PHE A 52 -10.18 0.02 6.38
C PHE A 52 -8.78 -0.40 6.80
N SER A 53 -7.79 -0.03 6.02
CA SER A 53 -6.39 -0.13 6.42
C SER A 53 -6.01 1.09 7.25
N TYR A 54 -5.28 0.85 8.32
CA TYR A 54 -4.76 1.91 9.18
C TYR A 54 -3.25 1.97 9.08
N ALA A 55 -2.71 3.17 9.08
CA ALA A 55 -1.28 3.37 9.02
C ALA A 55 -0.84 4.47 10.00
N ALA A 56 0.35 4.30 10.56
CA ALA A 56 1.03 5.29 11.36
C ALA A 56 2.46 5.43 10.88
N GLN A 57 2.96 6.65 10.82
CA GLN A 57 4.33 6.93 10.38
C GLN A 57 5.02 7.84 11.39
N ALA A 58 6.32 7.61 11.56
CA ALA A 58 7.25 8.51 12.24
C ALA A 58 8.43 8.76 11.32
N VAL A 59 8.86 10.01 11.23
CA VAL A 59 9.94 10.44 10.34
C VAL A 59 10.97 11.22 11.16
N GLU A 60 12.22 10.83 11.04
CA GLU A 60 13.36 11.57 11.57
C GLU A 60 13.97 12.41 10.45
N VAL A 61 14.18 13.68 10.72
CA VAL A 61 14.68 14.62 9.75
C VAL A 61 15.80 15.49 10.33
N SER A 62 16.81 15.78 9.52
CA SER A 62 17.84 16.77 9.77
C SER A 62 17.62 17.99 8.90
N VAL A 63 17.75 19.17 9.48
CA VAL A 63 17.59 20.43 8.76
C VAL A 63 18.88 21.23 8.85
N ASP A 64 19.47 21.53 7.69
CA ASP A 64 20.56 22.50 7.58
C ASP A 64 19.95 23.90 7.51
N LEU A 65 20.12 24.67 8.58
CA LEU A 65 19.52 26.00 8.69
C LEU A 65 20.20 27.05 7.78
N ASP A 66 21.45 26.84 7.40
CA ASP A 66 22.18 27.76 6.54
C ASP A 66 21.76 27.58 5.07
N LEU A 67 21.54 26.34 4.67
CA LEU A 67 21.15 26.01 3.30
C LEU A 67 19.64 25.81 3.12
N GLY A 68 18.87 25.72 4.21
CA GLY A 68 17.45 25.36 4.17
C GLY A 68 17.20 23.95 3.64
N LYS A 69 18.23 23.06 3.71
CA LYS A 69 18.15 21.72 3.19
C LYS A 69 17.58 20.75 4.24
N ILE A 70 16.54 20.04 3.87
CA ILE A 70 15.94 18.96 4.66
C ILE A 70 16.49 17.63 4.17
N THR A 71 16.93 16.79 5.10
CA THR A 71 17.33 15.40 4.84
C THR A 71 16.45 14.50 5.70
N ILE A 72 15.89 13.45 5.11
CA ILE A 72 15.16 12.43 5.85
C ILE A 72 16.17 11.38 6.28
N ASP A 73 16.37 11.24 7.59
CA ASP A 73 17.37 10.35 8.15
C ASP A 73 16.80 8.92 8.26
N LYS A 74 15.54 8.80 8.68
CA LYS A 74 14.87 7.51 8.80
C LYS A 74 13.35 7.66 8.82
N VAL A 75 12.66 6.61 8.34
CA VAL A 75 11.20 6.49 8.39
C VAL A 75 10.81 5.18 9.07
N TRP A 76 9.87 5.25 10.00
CA TRP A 76 9.19 4.09 10.57
C TRP A 76 7.74 4.13 10.13
N CYS A 77 7.25 2.97 9.69
CA CYS A 77 5.91 2.85 9.18
C CYS A 77 5.25 1.60 9.77
N ALA A 78 4.13 1.76 10.44
CA ALA A 78 3.28 0.66 10.87
C ALA A 78 2.02 0.66 10.00
N ILE A 79 1.65 -0.52 9.50
CA ILE A 79 0.43 -0.69 8.70
C ILE A 79 -0.36 -1.88 9.18
N ASP A 80 -1.66 -1.68 9.33
CA ASP A 80 -2.63 -2.73 9.45
C ASP A 80 -3.23 -3.06 8.08
N CYS A 81 -2.84 -4.19 7.54
CA CYS A 81 -3.34 -4.71 6.28
C CYS A 81 -4.17 -5.99 6.46
N GLY A 82 -4.61 -6.26 7.70
CA GLY A 82 -5.14 -7.56 8.05
C GLY A 82 -4.05 -8.63 7.98
N PHE A 83 -4.41 -9.86 7.64
CA PHE A 83 -3.41 -10.92 7.45
C PHE A 83 -2.56 -10.66 6.19
N ALA A 84 -1.26 -10.54 6.36
CA ALA A 84 -0.34 -10.32 5.24
C ALA A 84 -0.06 -11.63 4.50
N ILE A 85 -0.80 -11.90 3.42
CA ILE A 85 -0.62 -13.11 2.59
C ILE A 85 0.80 -13.19 2.01
N ASN A 86 1.37 -12.05 1.64
CA ASN A 86 2.75 -11.93 1.19
C ASN A 86 3.42 -10.72 1.88
N PRO A 87 4.05 -10.90 3.04
CA PRO A 87 4.67 -9.83 3.80
C PRO A 87 5.69 -9.01 3.00
N MET A 88 6.54 -9.66 2.21
CA MET A 88 7.55 -8.99 1.38
C MET A 88 6.90 -8.02 0.37
N SER A 89 5.77 -8.42 -0.24
CA SER A 89 5.04 -7.55 -1.17
C SER A 89 4.39 -6.38 -0.44
N VAL A 90 3.89 -6.59 0.78
CA VAL A 90 3.33 -5.52 1.60
C VAL A 90 4.40 -4.51 1.97
N GLU A 91 5.55 -4.97 2.46
CA GLU A 91 6.70 -4.11 2.76
C GLU A 91 7.13 -3.28 1.55
N GLY A 92 7.26 -3.91 0.39
CA GLY A 92 7.62 -3.22 -0.86
C GLY A 92 6.60 -2.15 -1.26
N GLN A 93 5.29 -2.40 -1.09
CA GLN A 93 4.25 -1.42 -1.35
C GLN A 93 4.33 -0.23 -0.38
N VAL A 94 4.56 -0.51 0.90
CA VAL A 94 4.72 0.53 1.92
C VAL A 94 5.94 1.40 1.65
N GLN A 95 7.09 0.80 1.38
CA GLN A 95 8.32 1.51 1.05
C GLN A 95 8.12 2.40 -0.19
N GLY A 96 7.49 1.87 -1.23
CA GLY A 96 7.18 2.63 -2.44
C GLY A 96 6.24 3.81 -2.18
N ALA A 97 5.23 3.63 -1.36
CA ALA A 97 4.27 4.69 -1.00
C ALA A 97 4.93 5.79 -0.15
N VAL A 98 5.77 5.42 0.81
CA VAL A 98 6.56 6.37 1.61
C VAL A 98 7.49 7.19 0.71
N TRP A 99 8.15 6.52 -0.23
CA TRP A 99 9.05 7.17 -1.17
C TRP A 99 8.33 8.15 -2.10
N MET A 100 7.13 7.81 -2.59
CA MET A 100 6.28 8.76 -3.34
C MET A 100 5.90 9.97 -2.49
N GLY A 101 5.49 9.76 -1.24
CA GLY A 101 5.16 10.84 -0.31
C GLY A 101 6.33 11.77 -0.04
N MET A 102 7.54 11.22 0.10
CA MET A 102 8.78 11.97 0.24
C MET A 102 9.06 12.83 -1.00
N GLY A 103 8.90 12.26 -2.20
CA GLY A 103 9.06 13.00 -3.45
C GLY A 103 8.11 14.20 -3.54
N GLN A 104 6.84 14.00 -3.27
CA GLN A 104 5.84 15.06 -3.25
C GLN A 104 6.12 16.15 -2.22
N ALA A 105 6.70 15.78 -1.07
CA ALA A 105 7.03 16.73 -0.01
C ALA A 105 8.23 17.61 -0.35
N LEU A 106 9.28 17.03 -0.93
CA LEU A 106 10.61 17.64 -0.99
C LEU A 106 11.06 18.08 -2.38
N SER A 107 10.65 17.39 -3.44
CA SER A 107 11.26 17.60 -4.76
C SER A 107 10.29 17.71 -5.92
N GLU A 108 9.16 17.03 -5.88
CA GLU A 108 8.23 16.97 -7.00
C GLU A 108 7.31 18.18 -7.03
N GLU A 109 7.18 18.81 -8.19
CA GLU A 109 6.24 19.92 -8.40
C GLU A 109 5.71 19.90 -9.83
N THR A 110 4.38 19.90 -9.97
CA THR A 110 3.72 20.10 -11.25
C THR A 110 3.38 21.58 -11.42
N GLN A 111 4.09 22.25 -12.31
CA GLN A 111 3.87 23.65 -12.64
C GLN A 111 3.20 23.77 -14.02
N TYR A 112 2.24 24.67 -14.13
CA TYR A 112 1.55 24.99 -15.38
C TYR A 112 1.69 26.45 -15.72
N HIS A 113 1.87 26.74 -17.00
CA HIS A 113 1.79 28.09 -17.54
C HIS A 113 0.87 28.07 -18.76
N GLU A 114 -0.16 28.89 -18.76
CA GLU A 114 -1.18 28.96 -19.82
C GLU A 114 -1.77 27.59 -20.22
N GLY A 115 -1.94 26.69 -19.24
CA GLY A 115 -2.46 25.33 -19.43
C GLY A 115 -1.45 24.30 -19.95
N LEU A 116 -0.19 24.70 -20.14
CA LEU A 116 0.90 23.79 -20.53
C LEU A 116 1.76 23.42 -19.31
N ALA A 117 2.07 22.12 -19.18
CA ALA A 117 2.99 21.66 -18.14
C ALA A 117 4.42 22.14 -18.46
N LEU A 118 5.03 22.85 -17.50
CA LEU A 118 6.40 23.38 -17.67
C LEU A 118 7.47 22.29 -17.51
N ARG A 119 7.15 21.20 -16.79
CA ARG A 119 8.06 20.09 -16.49
C ARG A 119 7.43 18.76 -16.89
N PRO A 120 7.31 18.48 -18.21
CA PRO A 120 6.53 17.34 -18.68
C PRO A 120 7.29 16.00 -18.68
N ASN A 121 8.53 15.97 -18.20
CA ASN A 121 9.37 14.77 -18.14
C ASN A 121 9.83 14.46 -16.73
N MET A 122 10.25 13.22 -16.48
CA MET A 122 10.65 12.76 -15.13
C MET A 122 11.85 13.50 -14.56
N LEU A 123 12.77 13.94 -15.40
CA LEU A 123 13.98 14.64 -14.95
C LEU A 123 13.64 16.02 -14.39
N ASP A 124 12.82 16.77 -15.11
CA ASP A 124 12.42 18.12 -14.68
C ASP A 124 11.37 18.10 -13.59
N TYR A 125 10.51 17.07 -13.56
CA TYR A 125 9.54 16.83 -12.49
C TYR A 125 10.22 16.44 -11.17
N ARG A 126 11.42 15.88 -11.26
CA ARG A 126 12.32 15.56 -10.17
C ARG A 126 11.82 14.50 -9.20
N ILE A 127 11.48 13.35 -9.72
CA ILE A 127 11.27 12.15 -8.90
C ILE A 127 12.58 11.85 -8.14
N PRO A 128 12.53 11.58 -6.82
CA PRO A 128 13.71 11.21 -6.06
C PRO A 128 14.43 9.99 -6.64
N THR A 129 15.72 9.99 -6.55
CA THR A 129 16.54 8.86 -6.98
C THR A 129 16.70 7.85 -5.84
N ILE A 130 17.11 6.62 -6.15
CA ILE A 130 17.35 5.58 -5.14
C ILE A 130 18.40 5.98 -4.09
N VAL A 131 19.33 6.86 -4.47
CA VAL A 131 20.38 7.38 -3.57
C VAL A 131 19.80 8.30 -2.50
N GLU A 132 18.65 8.91 -2.77
CA GLU A 132 17.96 9.81 -1.85
C GLU A 132 16.97 9.05 -0.94
N SER A 133 16.78 7.74 -1.16
CA SER A 133 15.89 6.93 -0.33
C SER A 133 16.46 6.74 1.07
N PRO A 134 15.75 7.15 2.13
CA PRO A 134 16.15 6.88 3.49
C PRO A 134 15.94 5.40 3.84
N PRO A 135 16.52 4.92 4.94
CA PRO A 135 16.11 3.65 5.55
C PRO A 135 14.65 3.71 5.97
N ILE A 136 13.84 2.72 5.55
CA ILE A 136 12.42 2.62 5.86
C ILE A 136 12.19 1.31 6.61
N ASP A 137 11.83 1.41 7.88
CA ASP A 137 11.43 0.27 8.70
C ASP A 137 9.91 0.09 8.62
N VAL A 138 9.47 -1.05 8.15
CA VAL A 138 8.04 -1.40 8.03
C VAL A 138 7.67 -2.38 9.11
N HIS A 139 6.60 -2.09 9.84
CA HIS A 139 6.00 -2.96 10.83
C HIS A 139 4.58 -3.35 10.39
N LEU A 140 4.36 -4.63 10.17
CA LEU A 140 3.05 -5.16 9.81
C LEU A 140 2.25 -5.44 11.08
N VAL A 141 1.08 -4.81 11.18
CA VAL A 141 0.09 -5.09 12.20
C VAL A 141 -0.96 -5.97 11.57
N GLU A 142 -1.11 -7.18 12.06
CA GLU A 142 -2.06 -8.14 11.51
C GLU A 142 -3.33 -8.19 12.37
N SER A 143 -4.30 -7.34 12.06
CA SER A 143 -5.67 -7.53 12.51
C SER A 143 -6.39 -8.48 11.56
N LEU A 144 -6.97 -9.55 12.08
CA LEU A 144 -7.72 -10.47 11.23
C LEU A 144 -9.07 -9.85 10.87
N ASP A 145 -9.25 -9.44 9.61
CA ASP A 145 -10.54 -8.92 9.15
C ASP A 145 -11.51 -10.09 8.92
N PRO A 146 -12.64 -10.14 9.64
CA PRO A 146 -13.63 -11.21 9.47
C PRO A 146 -14.31 -11.21 8.10
N LEU A 147 -14.26 -10.12 7.35
CA LEU A 147 -14.88 -9.96 6.04
C LEU A 147 -13.90 -10.20 4.88
N GLY A 148 -12.61 -10.11 5.15
CA GLY A 148 -11.58 -10.30 4.14
C GLY A 148 -11.26 -11.77 3.84
N PRO A 149 -10.79 -12.09 2.64
CA PRO A 149 -10.31 -13.42 2.31
C PRO A 149 -9.11 -13.75 3.20
N PHE A 150 -9.21 -14.82 3.98
CA PHE A 150 -8.19 -15.26 4.96
C PHE A 150 -7.81 -14.21 6.01
N GLY A 151 -8.67 -13.22 6.27
CA GLY A 151 -8.39 -12.13 7.19
C GLY A 151 -7.55 -10.99 6.61
N ALA A 152 -7.31 -10.99 5.30
CA ALA A 152 -6.58 -9.93 4.62
C ALA A 152 -7.46 -8.72 4.32
N LEU A 153 -6.92 -7.52 4.49
CA LEU A 153 -7.52 -6.27 4.01
C LEU A 153 -7.04 -5.98 2.59
N LEU A 154 -7.94 -5.54 1.74
CA LEU A 154 -7.62 -5.15 0.36
C LEU A 154 -7.04 -3.73 0.31
N ALA A 155 -5.94 -3.57 -0.41
CA ALA A 155 -5.30 -2.32 -0.83
C ALA A 155 -4.40 -1.59 0.17
N VAL A 156 -3.15 -1.98 0.18
CA VAL A 156 -2.06 -1.29 0.90
C VAL A 156 -1.57 -0.02 0.15
N GLY A 157 -1.81 0.07 -1.17
CA GLY A 157 -1.14 1.04 -2.03
C GLY A 157 -1.56 2.52 -1.88
N SER A 158 -2.77 2.82 -1.40
CA SER A 158 -3.28 4.19 -1.38
C SER A 158 -3.25 4.89 -0.02
N THR A 159 -2.91 4.18 1.03
CA THR A 159 -3.05 4.67 2.41
C THR A 159 -1.94 5.65 2.82
N PHE A 160 -0.84 5.72 2.07
CA PHE A 160 0.37 6.43 2.46
C PHE A 160 0.60 7.78 1.79
N VAL A 161 -0.21 8.14 0.80
CA VAL A 161 -0.16 9.49 0.20
C VAL A 161 -0.96 10.42 1.11
N GLY A 162 -0.47 10.64 2.31
CA GLY A 162 -0.93 11.72 3.16
C GLY A 162 -0.46 13.05 2.56
N PRO A 163 -1.21 14.16 2.79
CA PRO A 163 -0.73 15.46 2.39
C PRO A 163 0.59 15.75 3.12
N ALA A 164 1.68 15.69 2.39
CA ALA A 164 2.92 16.27 2.87
C ALA A 164 2.66 17.76 3.05
N ALA A 165 2.52 18.17 4.30
CA ALA A 165 2.42 19.58 4.59
C ALA A 165 3.72 20.24 4.11
N ARG A 166 3.64 21.07 3.09
CA ARG A 166 4.71 22.00 2.77
C ARG A 166 4.69 23.04 3.89
N PHE A 167 5.72 23.07 4.69
CA PHE A 167 5.98 24.16 5.62
C PHE A 167 6.69 25.30 4.92
#